data_a94678d29214bfecbbdfea986e3c1f01
#
_entry.id   a94678d29214bfecbbdfea986e3c1f01
#
_cell.length_a   1.000
_cell.length_b   1.000
_cell.length_c   1.000
_cell.angle_alpha   90.00
_cell.angle_beta   90.00
_cell.angle_gamma   90.00
#
_symmetry.space_group_name_H-M   'P 1'
#
loop_
_entity.id
_entity.type
_entity.pdbx_description
1 polymer ?
#
loop_
_entity_poly.entity_id
_entity_poly.type
_entity_poly.pdbx_seq_one_letter_code
_entity_poly.pdbx_strand_id
1 'polypeptide(L)'
;MVKSGLYRYADMTALAWRALKDNPELADRLRARFPLVILDEVQDTHGEQLKLLEHVFKQAGTAFQRLGDSNQTLYEDDGAAPAYWTPGLGCIPLDTSRRFGSEIADFASRLTVRQAQTIIGVGARPASRVMFLFDEATIGSVLPAFAEEAREFWGGTCGARDIWVVASRHNLPGKKGAWQPKSLVDYHPAYRSEGGSRAKANLLCRQLQKAAIHHAAERPPAEVGEMLAVGVAGLMRTYGWKGSNDRPIAAHNAWATLAYRDPALPRKVRRLLRDHILAGDAVWEEATWLAFLEELLSLFGPYSEGATEAIAMFCGFVAEQKADLANPERRSTKQVQLGDTTLRLGSIHSVKGKTVDGILVVESEVWKGSAANEQCIDLTTVLPRAFGVTDQPFTGVALTAATNVFVAVTRPRELLALALRKSEAAALVGPAREQGWKLVDLVARA
;
A
#
# COMPACT_ATOMS: atom_id res chain seq x y z
N MET A 1 10.99 23.33 -11.63
CA MET A 1 11.01 22.68 -10.30
C MET A 1 12.36 22.85 -9.61
N VAL A 2 13.48 22.45 -10.19
CA VAL A 2 14.81 22.57 -9.56
C VAL A 2 15.16 24.02 -9.17
N LYS A 3 14.82 25.02 -10.00
CA LYS A 3 15.04 26.44 -9.72
C LYS A 3 14.22 26.98 -8.52
N SER A 4 13.16 26.29 -8.12
CA SER A 4 12.30 26.65 -6.97
C SER A 4 12.63 25.86 -5.69
N GLY A 5 13.71 25.08 -5.69
CA GLY A 5 14.12 24.26 -4.56
C GLY A 5 13.23 23.05 -4.28
N LEU A 6 12.38 22.68 -5.22
CA LEU A 6 11.48 21.52 -5.12
C LEU A 6 12.03 20.36 -5.93
N TYR A 7 12.32 19.25 -5.26
CA TYR A 7 12.89 18.05 -5.84
C TYR A 7 11.90 16.89 -5.73
N ARG A 8 11.77 16.09 -6.79
CA ARG A 8 11.09 14.80 -6.75
C ARG A 8 12.09 13.73 -6.30
N TYR A 9 11.60 12.59 -5.89
CA TYR A 9 12.45 11.46 -5.49
C TYR A 9 13.48 11.09 -6.58
N ALA A 10 13.03 11.03 -7.85
CA ALA A 10 13.92 10.78 -8.99
C ALA A 10 15.01 11.86 -9.19
N ASP A 11 14.73 13.10 -8.80
CA ASP A 11 15.69 14.20 -8.93
C ASP A 11 16.86 14.04 -7.95
N MET A 12 16.67 13.32 -6.81
CA MET A 12 17.72 13.06 -5.83
C MET A 12 18.86 12.22 -6.43
N THR A 13 18.53 11.18 -7.18
CA THR A 13 19.54 10.34 -7.85
C THR A 13 20.31 11.13 -8.90
N ALA A 14 19.61 11.95 -9.70
CA ALA A 14 20.24 12.81 -10.70
C ALA A 14 21.18 13.87 -10.07
N LEU A 15 20.78 14.45 -8.91
CA LEU A 15 21.62 15.38 -8.15
C LEU A 15 22.85 14.70 -7.57
N ALA A 16 22.70 13.47 -7.06
CA ALA A 16 23.83 12.69 -6.54
C ALA A 16 24.84 12.38 -7.66
N TRP A 17 24.37 11.98 -8.84
CA TRP A 17 25.25 11.80 -10.01
C TRP A 17 25.98 13.09 -10.39
N ARG A 18 25.28 14.21 -10.38
CA ARG A 18 25.88 15.51 -10.66
C ARG A 18 26.92 15.88 -9.60
N ALA A 19 26.63 15.71 -8.32
CA ALA A 19 27.57 15.99 -7.23
C ALA A 19 28.86 15.19 -7.37
N LEU A 20 28.77 13.90 -7.73
CA LEU A 20 29.92 13.03 -8.00
C LEU A 20 30.71 13.48 -9.23
N LYS A 21 30.02 13.95 -10.27
CA LYS A 21 30.68 14.48 -11.48
C LYS A 21 31.42 15.80 -11.22
N ASP A 22 30.78 16.70 -10.47
CA ASP A 22 31.33 18.02 -10.14
C ASP A 22 32.45 17.94 -9.06
N ASN A 23 32.45 16.87 -8.26
CA ASN A 23 33.42 16.62 -7.16
C ASN A 23 33.87 15.15 -7.18
N PRO A 24 34.80 14.77 -8.07
CA PRO A 24 35.20 13.35 -8.21
C PRO A 24 35.76 12.73 -6.92
N GLU A 25 36.43 13.52 -6.07
CA GLU A 25 36.96 13.07 -4.77
C GLU A 25 35.85 12.71 -3.73
N LEU A 26 34.58 13.07 -4.00
CA LEU A 26 33.49 12.75 -3.10
C LEU A 26 33.30 11.24 -2.94
N ALA A 27 33.46 10.48 -4.03
CA ALA A 27 33.39 9.02 -4.00
C ALA A 27 34.49 8.43 -3.11
N ASP A 28 35.73 8.94 -3.19
CA ASP A 28 36.85 8.49 -2.35
C ASP A 28 36.60 8.78 -0.87
N ARG A 29 36.08 9.97 -0.56
CA ARG A 29 35.72 10.35 0.81
C ARG A 29 34.59 9.47 1.36
N LEU A 30 33.59 9.13 0.53
CA LEU A 30 32.52 8.22 0.93
C LEU A 30 33.07 6.81 1.20
N ARG A 31 33.95 6.28 0.37
CA ARG A 31 34.61 4.98 0.59
C ARG A 31 35.46 4.99 1.85
N ALA A 32 36.23 6.03 2.07
CA ALA A 32 37.01 6.16 3.30
C ALA A 32 36.14 6.21 4.56
N ARG A 33 34.97 6.84 4.46
CA ARG A 33 33.99 6.94 5.57
C ARG A 33 33.25 5.63 5.81
N PHE A 34 32.97 4.86 4.75
CA PHE A 34 32.19 3.62 4.77
C PHE A 34 32.99 2.48 4.17
N PRO A 35 33.92 1.88 4.92
CA PRO A 35 34.73 0.76 4.44
C PRO A 35 33.91 -0.53 4.23
N LEU A 36 32.73 -0.63 4.85
CA LEU A 36 31.74 -1.70 4.64
C LEU A 36 30.38 -1.04 4.36
N VAL A 37 29.76 -1.46 3.26
CA VAL A 37 28.40 -1.07 2.90
C VAL A 37 27.58 -2.32 2.64
N ILE A 38 26.47 -2.46 3.33
CA ILE A 38 25.50 -3.55 3.17
C ILE A 38 24.20 -2.93 2.63
N LEU A 39 23.79 -3.34 1.43
CA LEU A 39 22.54 -2.94 0.82
C LEU A 39 21.54 -4.07 0.99
N ASP A 40 20.53 -3.84 1.83
CA ASP A 40 19.43 -4.78 2.05
C ASP A 40 18.26 -4.49 1.11
N GLU A 41 17.41 -5.50 0.87
CA GLU A 41 16.27 -5.44 -0.05
C GLU A 41 16.64 -4.89 -1.45
N VAL A 42 17.80 -5.34 -1.96
CA VAL A 42 18.35 -4.78 -3.21
C VAL A 42 17.41 -4.93 -4.41
N GLN A 43 16.51 -5.90 -4.41
CA GLN A 43 15.50 -6.10 -5.46
C GLN A 43 14.50 -4.96 -5.57
N ASP A 44 14.34 -4.13 -4.52
CA ASP A 44 13.47 -2.94 -4.52
C ASP A 44 14.25 -1.65 -4.81
N THR A 45 15.56 -1.74 -4.97
CA THR A 45 16.39 -0.58 -5.29
C THR A 45 16.25 -0.28 -6.78
N HIS A 46 15.74 0.92 -7.09
CA HIS A 46 15.60 1.36 -8.48
C HIS A 46 16.91 1.27 -9.26
N GLY A 47 16.87 0.84 -10.53
CA GLY A 47 18.06 0.57 -11.34
C GLY A 47 19.09 1.71 -11.37
N GLU A 48 18.66 2.96 -11.51
CA GLU A 48 19.56 4.12 -11.49
C GLU A 48 20.18 4.39 -10.10
N GLN A 49 19.46 4.07 -9.02
CA GLN A 49 19.99 4.16 -7.67
C GLN A 49 21.03 3.06 -7.43
N LEU A 50 20.76 1.83 -7.88
CA LEU A 50 21.71 0.73 -7.78
C LEU A 50 23.00 1.05 -8.56
N LYS A 51 22.90 1.59 -9.77
CA LYS A 51 24.06 2.04 -10.56
C LYS A 51 24.88 3.09 -9.82
N LEU A 52 24.21 4.06 -9.19
CA LEU A 52 24.87 5.09 -8.38
C LEU A 52 25.64 4.47 -7.20
N LEU A 53 25.00 3.58 -6.44
CA LEU A 53 25.62 2.91 -5.31
C LEU A 53 26.79 2.03 -5.74
N GLU A 54 26.64 1.28 -6.84
CA GLU A 54 27.72 0.47 -7.40
C GLU A 54 28.89 1.35 -7.90
N HIS A 55 28.61 2.48 -8.54
CA HIS A 55 29.65 3.41 -8.98
C HIS A 55 30.48 3.92 -7.81
N VAL A 56 29.87 4.22 -6.69
CA VAL A 56 30.56 4.73 -5.50
C VAL A 56 31.26 3.61 -4.74
N PHE A 57 30.60 2.50 -4.46
CA PHE A 57 31.03 1.51 -3.46
C PHE A 57 31.56 0.19 -4.02
N LYS A 58 31.26 -0.14 -5.29
CA LYS A 58 31.79 -1.36 -5.94
C LYS A 58 33.18 -1.12 -6.53
N GLN A 59 34.09 -0.57 -5.71
CA GLN A 59 35.45 -0.21 -6.07
C GLN A 59 36.41 -0.69 -4.97
N ALA A 60 37.70 -0.70 -5.27
CA ALA A 60 38.72 -1.03 -4.27
C ALA A 60 38.61 -0.13 -3.02
N GLY A 61 38.79 -0.72 -1.85
CA GLY A 61 38.74 0.00 -0.56
C GLY A 61 37.41 -0.05 0.16
N THR A 62 36.33 -0.56 -0.45
CA THR A 62 35.06 -0.80 0.23
C THR A 62 34.59 -2.24 0.02
N ALA A 63 34.19 -2.91 1.10
CA ALA A 63 33.42 -4.14 1.02
C ALA A 63 31.96 -3.80 0.76
N PHE A 64 31.47 -4.11 -0.44
CA PHE A 64 30.08 -3.82 -0.84
C PHE A 64 29.29 -5.11 -0.95
N GLN A 65 28.40 -5.36 0.00
CA GLN A 65 27.54 -6.53 0.08
C GLN A 65 26.09 -6.14 -0.28
N ARG A 66 25.44 -7.02 -1.05
CA ARG A 66 24.05 -6.87 -1.46
C ARG A 66 23.25 -8.07 -0.97
N LEU A 67 22.16 -7.81 -0.27
CA LEU A 67 21.22 -8.80 0.24
C LEU A 67 19.87 -8.56 -0.43
N GLY A 68 19.20 -9.62 -0.85
CA GLY A 68 17.88 -9.50 -1.46
C GLY A 68 17.32 -10.82 -1.95
N ASP A 69 16.04 -10.78 -2.29
CA ASP A 69 15.30 -11.90 -2.84
C ASP A 69 14.52 -11.43 -4.09
N SER A 70 14.95 -11.87 -5.27
CA SER A 70 14.31 -11.51 -6.53
C SER A 70 12.84 -11.95 -6.60
N ASN A 71 12.45 -13.00 -5.86
CA ASN A 71 11.06 -13.46 -5.77
C ASN A 71 10.14 -12.51 -4.99
N GLN A 72 10.70 -11.53 -4.26
CA GLN A 72 9.96 -10.52 -3.49
C GLN A 72 9.92 -9.13 -4.16
N THR A 73 10.27 -9.01 -5.43
CA THR A 73 10.23 -7.74 -6.18
C THR A 73 8.78 -7.32 -6.43
N LEU A 74 8.26 -6.37 -5.66
CA LEU A 74 6.88 -5.86 -5.80
C LEU A 74 6.77 -4.64 -6.71
N TYR A 75 7.87 -3.91 -6.90
CA TYR A 75 7.89 -2.68 -7.68
C TYR A 75 8.58 -2.94 -9.01
N GLU A 76 7.79 -2.98 -10.09
CA GLU A 76 8.30 -3.02 -11.47
C GLU A 76 8.12 -1.62 -12.07
N ASP A 77 9.16 -1.09 -12.71
CA ASP A 77 9.05 0.14 -13.48
C ASP A 77 8.20 -0.12 -14.73
N ASP A 78 7.12 0.65 -14.88
CA ASP A 78 6.28 0.64 -16.08
C ASP A 78 7.09 1.12 -17.28
N GLY A 79 7.55 0.19 -18.12
CA GLY A 79 7.98 0.49 -19.49
C GLY A 79 9.47 0.38 -19.84
N ALA A 80 10.36 0.04 -18.92
CA ALA A 80 11.72 -0.40 -19.24
C ALA A 80 11.87 -1.91 -19.05
N ALA A 81 12.80 -2.54 -19.78
CA ALA A 81 13.18 -3.93 -19.50
C ALA A 81 13.44 -4.07 -17.99
N PRO A 82 12.93 -5.12 -17.33
CA PRO A 82 12.93 -5.20 -15.89
C PRO A 82 14.36 -5.15 -15.36
N ALA A 83 14.76 -3.99 -14.88
CA ALA A 83 16.04 -3.81 -14.20
C ALA A 83 15.93 -4.25 -12.74
N TYR A 84 15.25 -5.42 -12.50
CA TYR A 84 15.29 -6.01 -11.17
C TYR A 84 16.65 -6.68 -10.98
N TRP A 85 17.15 -6.53 -9.77
CA TRP A 85 18.38 -7.20 -9.38
C TRP A 85 18.20 -8.72 -9.42
N THR A 86 19.17 -9.39 -10.04
CA THR A 86 19.30 -10.85 -9.99
C THR A 86 20.62 -11.22 -9.33
N PRO A 87 20.66 -12.29 -8.53
CA PRO A 87 21.91 -12.81 -7.98
C PRO A 87 22.92 -13.09 -9.09
N GLY A 88 24.13 -12.55 -8.94
CA GLY A 88 25.23 -12.82 -9.87
C GLY A 88 25.97 -14.13 -9.58
N LEU A 89 26.94 -14.45 -10.42
CA LEU A 89 27.86 -15.55 -10.15
C LEU A 89 28.55 -15.34 -8.81
N GLY A 90 28.63 -16.40 -8.00
CA GLY A 90 29.29 -16.37 -6.68
C GLY A 90 28.38 -15.80 -5.55
N CYS A 91 27.09 -15.63 -5.78
CA CYS A 91 26.17 -15.33 -4.68
C CYS A 91 26.13 -16.51 -3.69
N ILE A 92 26.01 -16.18 -2.40
CA ILE A 92 25.83 -17.15 -1.33
C ILE A 92 24.31 -17.25 -1.08
N PRO A 93 23.67 -18.41 -1.30
CA PRO A 93 22.26 -18.58 -1.01
C PRO A 93 22.00 -18.55 0.50
N LEU A 94 20.99 -17.79 0.92
CA LEU A 94 20.45 -17.81 2.27
C LEU A 94 19.11 -18.53 2.22
N ASP A 95 19.17 -19.85 2.10
CA ASP A 95 18.01 -20.72 1.90
C ASP A 95 17.26 -21.06 3.19
N THR A 96 17.87 -20.82 4.33
CA THR A 96 17.33 -21.20 5.65
C THR A 96 16.54 -20.08 6.28
N SER A 97 15.25 -20.32 6.54
CA SER A 97 14.35 -19.41 7.25
C SER A 97 14.12 -19.86 8.70
N ARG A 98 14.39 -18.94 9.64
CA ARG A 98 14.05 -19.14 11.06
C ARG A 98 12.65 -18.65 11.42
N ARG A 99 11.94 -18.09 10.46
CA ARG A 99 10.59 -17.52 10.68
C ARG A 99 9.55 -18.60 10.87
N PHE A 100 9.57 -19.64 10.07
CA PHE A 100 8.57 -20.71 10.02
C PHE A 100 9.21 -22.10 9.90
N GLY A 101 8.43 -23.14 10.12
CA GLY A 101 8.80 -24.53 9.96
C GLY A 101 8.74 -25.01 8.50
N SER A 102 9.00 -26.32 8.30
CA SER A 102 9.02 -26.96 6.99
C SER A 102 7.68 -26.83 6.24
N GLU A 103 6.57 -26.92 6.95
CA GLU A 103 5.24 -26.92 6.34
C GLU A 103 4.97 -25.68 5.51
N ILE A 104 5.36 -24.49 6.01
CA ILE A 104 5.22 -23.23 5.28
C ILE A 104 6.33 -23.10 4.23
N ALA A 105 7.54 -23.51 4.57
CA ALA A 105 8.70 -23.45 3.69
C ALA A 105 8.50 -24.25 2.40
N ASP A 106 8.00 -25.49 2.51
CA ASP A 106 7.73 -26.36 1.38
C ASP A 106 6.71 -25.78 0.41
N PHE A 107 5.65 -25.17 0.95
CA PHE A 107 4.64 -24.48 0.14
C PHE A 107 5.24 -23.23 -0.51
N ALA A 108 5.97 -22.41 0.22
CA ALA A 108 6.58 -21.19 -0.30
C ALA A 108 7.61 -21.49 -1.40
N SER A 109 8.39 -22.59 -1.28
CA SER A 109 9.36 -22.99 -2.29
C SER A 109 8.71 -23.28 -3.66
N ARG A 110 7.48 -23.80 -3.67
CA ARG A 110 6.72 -24.05 -4.91
C ARG A 110 6.16 -22.77 -5.56
N LEU A 111 6.12 -21.68 -4.82
CA LEU A 111 5.64 -20.38 -5.28
C LEU A 111 6.74 -19.45 -5.77
N THR A 112 7.98 -19.92 -5.86
CA THR A 112 9.06 -19.08 -6.40
C THR A 112 8.77 -18.69 -7.85
N VAL A 113 8.94 -17.40 -8.15
CA VAL A 113 8.40 -16.81 -9.39
C VAL A 113 9.47 -16.43 -10.40
N ARG A 114 10.58 -15.85 -9.96
CA ARG A 114 11.66 -15.35 -10.84
C ARG A 114 12.88 -16.25 -10.85
N GLN A 115 13.20 -16.81 -9.70
CA GLN A 115 14.34 -17.71 -9.52
C GLN A 115 13.88 -18.91 -8.69
N ALA A 116 14.16 -20.11 -9.18
CA ALA A 116 13.93 -21.31 -8.39
C ALA A 116 14.75 -21.23 -7.10
N GLN A 117 14.09 -21.39 -5.97
CA GLN A 117 14.67 -21.30 -4.64
C GLN A 117 14.06 -22.36 -3.75
N THR A 118 14.90 -23.14 -3.10
CA THR A 118 14.47 -24.05 -2.03
C THR A 118 14.56 -23.29 -0.72
N ILE A 119 13.44 -23.19 0.00
CA ILE A 119 13.39 -22.57 1.31
C ILE A 119 13.37 -23.65 2.37
N ILE A 120 14.32 -23.61 3.30
CA ILE A 120 14.44 -24.56 4.40
C ILE A 120 13.91 -23.90 5.66
N GLY A 121 12.73 -24.34 6.12
CA GLY A 121 12.14 -23.84 7.36
C GLY A 121 12.74 -24.54 8.58
N VAL A 122 13.35 -23.76 9.47
CA VAL A 122 13.90 -24.27 10.76
C VAL A 122 13.23 -23.64 11.98
N GLY A 123 12.09 -22.98 11.78
CA GLY A 123 11.27 -22.46 12.89
C GLY A 123 10.79 -23.59 13.78
N ALA A 124 11.01 -23.45 15.09
CA ALA A 124 10.69 -24.50 16.08
C ALA A 124 9.20 -24.54 16.48
N ARG A 125 8.39 -23.61 15.98
CA ARG A 125 6.98 -23.52 16.35
C ARG A 125 6.13 -24.42 15.47
N PRO A 126 5.09 -25.09 16.01
CA PRO A 126 4.15 -25.82 15.19
C PRO A 126 3.47 -24.87 14.21
N ALA A 127 3.23 -25.34 12.99
CA ALA A 127 2.56 -24.56 11.97
C ALA A 127 1.28 -25.27 11.49
N SER A 128 0.27 -24.49 11.11
CA SER A 128 -0.93 -24.98 10.48
C SER A 128 -1.18 -24.27 9.15
N ARG A 129 -1.71 -25.03 8.20
CA ARG A 129 -2.12 -24.52 6.88
C ARG A 129 -3.59 -24.84 6.66
N VAL A 130 -4.39 -23.80 6.39
CA VAL A 130 -5.83 -23.89 6.27
C VAL A 130 -6.30 -23.28 4.96
N MET A 131 -7.22 -23.95 4.27
CA MET A 131 -7.86 -23.42 3.07
C MET A 131 -9.36 -23.32 3.31
N PHE A 132 -9.89 -22.10 3.24
CA PHE A 132 -11.31 -21.81 3.30
C PHE A 132 -11.89 -21.79 1.90
N LEU A 133 -12.99 -22.54 1.71
CA LEU A 133 -13.75 -22.55 0.46
C LEU A 133 -15.06 -21.80 0.67
N PHE A 134 -15.34 -20.82 -0.16
CA PHE A 134 -16.49 -19.94 -0.05
C PHE A 134 -17.17 -19.68 -1.41
N ASP A 135 -18.36 -19.12 -1.39
CA ASP A 135 -19.08 -18.54 -2.51
C ASP A 135 -19.59 -17.13 -2.21
N GLU A 136 -20.40 -16.55 -3.10
CA GLU A 136 -20.95 -15.21 -2.91
C GLU A 136 -21.78 -15.08 -1.63
N ALA A 137 -22.55 -16.12 -1.27
CA ALA A 137 -23.39 -16.10 -0.08
C ALA A 137 -22.58 -16.21 1.22
N THR A 138 -21.45 -16.90 1.19
CA THR A 138 -20.65 -17.26 2.37
C THR A 138 -19.36 -16.45 2.54
N ILE A 139 -19.04 -15.54 1.60
CA ILE A 139 -17.82 -14.71 1.67
C ILE A 139 -17.70 -13.91 2.98
N GLY A 140 -18.82 -13.41 3.51
CA GLY A 140 -18.86 -12.70 4.79
C GLY A 140 -18.49 -13.54 6.01
N SER A 141 -18.56 -14.88 5.89
CA SER A 141 -18.20 -15.83 6.95
C SER A 141 -16.71 -16.19 6.95
N VAL A 142 -15.93 -15.79 5.96
CA VAL A 142 -14.50 -16.11 5.84
C VAL A 142 -13.69 -15.57 7.04
N LEU A 143 -13.85 -14.29 7.38
CA LEU A 143 -13.13 -13.69 8.49
C LEU A 143 -13.53 -14.28 9.87
N PRO A 144 -14.83 -14.46 10.17
CA PRO A 144 -15.27 -15.15 11.37
C PRO A 144 -14.69 -16.58 11.49
N ALA A 145 -14.74 -17.36 10.41
CA ALA A 145 -14.21 -18.72 10.38
C ALA A 145 -12.67 -18.75 10.59
N PHE A 146 -11.95 -17.78 10.02
CA PHE A 146 -10.51 -17.68 10.26
C PHE A 146 -10.19 -17.30 11.69
N ALA A 147 -10.96 -16.41 12.33
CA ALA A 147 -10.77 -16.06 13.73
C ALA A 147 -11.05 -17.26 14.64
N GLU A 148 -12.04 -18.09 14.31
CA GLU A 148 -12.34 -19.33 15.04
C GLU A 148 -11.21 -20.35 14.88
N GLU A 149 -10.73 -20.58 13.67
CA GLU A 149 -9.59 -21.45 13.37
C GLU A 149 -8.33 -21.01 14.09
N ALA A 150 -8.06 -19.70 14.14
CA ALA A 150 -6.94 -19.15 14.87
C ALA A 150 -7.04 -19.40 16.38
N ARG A 151 -8.22 -19.23 16.97
CA ARG A 151 -8.46 -19.56 18.39
C ARG A 151 -8.25 -21.04 18.68
N GLU A 152 -8.81 -21.93 17.82
CA GLU A 152 -8.63 -23.36 17.96
C GLU A 152 -7.15 -23.74 17.92
N PHE A 153 -6.42 -23.22 16.92
CA PHE A 153 -5.00 -23.49 16.75
C PHE A 153 -4.15 -23.05 17.96
N TRP A 154 -4.48 -21.92 18.58
CA TRP A 154 -3.74 -21.41 19.74
C TRP A 154 -4.36 -21.76 21.10
N GLY A 155 -5.22 -22.77 21.16
CA GLY A 155 -5.73 -23.32 22.43
C GLY A 155 -6.81 -22.48 23.10
N GLY A 156 -7.66 -21.82 22.32
CA GLY A 156 -8.85 -21.12 22.79
C GLY A 156 -8.74 -19.58 22.86
N THR A 157 -7.53 -19.01 22.80
CA THR A 157 -7.32 -17.55 22.78
C THR A 157 -6.18 -17.13 21.87
N CYS A 158 -6.38 -16.04 21.16
CA CYS A 158 -5.34 -15.44 20.33
C CYS A 158 -4.44 -14.46 21.09
N GLY A 159 -4.88 -13.94 22.22
CA GLY A 159 -4.11 -12.99 23.03
C GLY A 159 -3.59 -11.80 22.23
N ALA A 160 -2.33 -11.43 22.43
CA ALA A 160 -1.65 -10.31 21.74
C ALA A 160 -1.00 -10.69 20.40
N ARG A 161 -1.43 -11.78 19.76
CA ARG A 161 -0.86 -12.24 18.50
C ARG A 161 -1.12 -11.27 17.34
N ASP A 162 -0.13 -11.14 16.47
CA ASP A 162 -0.21 -10.32 15.27
C ASP A 162 -0.81 -11.14 14.12
N ILE A 163 -2.12 -11.02 13.92
CA ILE A 163 -2.89 -11.80 12.94
C ILE A 163 -3.40 -10.87 11.84
N TRP A 164 -3.07 -11.21 10.59
CA TRP A 164 -3.40 -10.38 9.44
C TRP A 164 -4.32 -11.08 8.45
N VAL A 165 -5.19 -10.28 7.82
CA VAL A 165 -5.94 -10.64 6.63
C VAL A 165 -5.47 -9.71 5.52
N VAL A 166 -4.96 -10.29 4.45
CA VAL A 166 -4.36 -9.52 3.36
C VAL A 166 -4.94 -9.91 2.01
N ALA A 167 -5.03 -8.92 1.13
CA ALA A 167 -5.41 -9.06 -0.27
C ALA A 167 -4.42 -8.32 -1.16
N SER A 168 -4.30 -8.71 -2.42
CA SER A 168 -3.55 -7.95 -3.42
C SER A 168 -4.16 -6.57 -3.62
N ARG A 169 -5.47 -6.45 -3.47
CA ARG A 169 -6.21 -5.20 -3.48
C ARG A 169 -7.07 -4.99 -2.25
N HIS A 170 -7.24 -3.73 -1.87
CA HIS A 170 -8.07 -3.37 -0.72
C HIS A 170 -9.28 -2.50 -1.07
N ASN A 171 -9.28 -1.76 -2.19
CA ASN A 171 -10.42 -0.95 -2.64
C ASN A 171 -10.61 -1.05 -4.14
N LEU A 172 -11.77 -1.50 -4.60
CA LEU A 172 -12.16 -1.45 -6.00
C LEU A 172 -13.58 -0.93 -6.18
N PRO A 173 -13.83 -0.04 -7.15
CA PRO A 173 -15.17 0.23 -7.61
C PRO A 173 -15.70 -1.00 -8.36
N GLY A 174 -16.90 -1.48 -7.99
CA GLY A 174 -17.53 -2.63 -8.63
C GLY A 174 -17.73 -2.41 -10.13
N LYS A 175 -17.24 -3.33 -10.98
CA LYS A 175 -17.62 -3.43 -12.38
C LYS A 175 -18.71 -4.49 -12.51
N LYS A 176 -19.65 -4.29 -13.48
CA LYS A 176 -20.65 -5.28 -13.84
C LYS A 176 -19.98 -6.49 -14.50
N GLY A 177 -20.34 -7.70 -14.10
CA GLY A 177 -19.85 -8.96 -14.64
C GLY A 177 -20.23 -10.14 -13.73
N ALA A 178 -19.79 -11.36 -14.07
CA ALA A 178 -19.91 -12.50 -13.16
C ALA A 178 -19.27 -12.17 -11.81
N TRP A 179 -19.94 -12.57 -10.72
CA TRP A 179 -19.45 -12.28 -9.38
C TRP A 179 -18.08 -12.94 -9.12
N GLN A 180 -17.17 -12.17 -8.61
CA GLN A 180 -15.87 -12.62 -8.11
C GLN A 180 -15.36 -11.62 -7.07
N PRO A 181 -14.64 -12.06 -6.03
CA PRO A 181 -14.06 -11.16 -5.05
C PRO A 181 -12.98 -10.29 -5.72
N LYS A 182 -13.07 -8.99 -5.54
CA LYS A 182 -12.16 -8.03 -6.17
C LYS A 182 -11.16 -7.45 -5.18
N SER A 183 -11.57 -7.36 -3.93
CA SER A 183 -10.80 -6.67 -2.91
C SER A 183 -11.19 -7.10 -1.51
N LEU A 184 -10.44 -6.62 -0.51
CA LEU A 184 -10.71 -6.87 0.90
C LEU A 184 -12.09 -6.35 1.35
N VAL A 185 -12.65 -5.36 0.64
CA VAL A 185 -14.00 -4.83 0.93
C VAL A 185 -15.10 -5.87 0.73
N ASP A 186 -14.92 -6.83 -0.18
CA ASP A 186 -15.90 -7.89 -0.42
C ASP A 186 -16.03 -8.84 0.79
N TYR A 187 -14.93 -9.05 1.52
CA TYR A 187 -14.89 -9.86 2.74
C TYR A 187 -15.30 -9.08 4.00
N HIS A 188 -15.08 -7.78 4.00
CA HIS A 188 -15.44 -6.90 5.10
C HIS A 188 -15.91 -5.54 4.56
N PRO A 189 -17.23 -5.38 4.30
CA PRO A 189 -17.77 -4.16 3.69
C PRO A 189 -17.51 -2.87 4.48
N ALA A 190 -17.28 -2.97 5.79
CA ALA A 190 -16.89 -1.84 6.63
C ALA A 190 -15.41 -1.42 6.45
N TYR A 191 -14.59 -2.24 5.79
CA TYR A 191 -13.18 -1.91 5.57
C TYR A 191 -13.04 -0.59 4.80
N ARG A 192 -12.21 0.28 5.35
CA ARG A 192 -11.80 1.52 4.67
C ARG A 192 -10.29 1.63 4.80
N SER A 193 -9.59 1.63 3.67
CA SER A 193 -8.20 2.08 3.67
C SER A 193 -8.16 3.57 4.05
N GLU A 194 -7.05 4.06 4.59
CA GLU A 194 -6.89 5.49 4.94
C GLU A 194 -7.19 6.45 3.77
N GLY A 195 -7.34 5.94 2.55
CA GLY A 195 -7.82 6.64 1.37
C GLY A 195 -9.30 6.43 1.11
N GLY A 196 -10.16 6.48 2.16
CA GLY A 196 -11.62 6.31 2.03
C GLY A 196 -12.21 7.07 0.86
N SER A 197 -13.26 6.53 0.23
CA SER A 197 -13.88 6.97 -1.05
C SER A 197 -13.25 8.24 -1.63
N ARG A 198 -12.40 8.14 -2.63
CA ARG A 198 -11.66 9.28 -3.21
C ARG A 198 -12.54 10.52 -3.43
N ALA A 199 -13.81 10.33 -3.74
CA ALA A 199 -14.76 11.41 -3.92
C ALA A 199 -15.05 12.20 -2.62
N LYS A 200 -15.29 11.49 -1.49
CA LYS A 200 -15.54 12.16 -0.18
C LYS A 200 -14.26 12.58 0.55
N ALA A 201 -13.14 11.87 0.34
CA ALA A 201 -11.85 12.19 0.96
C ALA A 201 -11.22 13.48 0.39
N ASN A 202 -11.59 13.86 -0.82
CA ASN A 202 -11.05 15.02 -1.52
C ASN A 202 -11.89 16.30 -1.37
N LEU A 203 -12.95 16.30 -0.56
CA LEU A 203 -13.73 17.50 -0.29
C LEU A 203 -12.92 18.50 0.55
N LEU A 204 -13.04 19.78 0.21
CA LEU A 204 -12.32 20.87 0.90
C LEU A 204 -12.59 20.83 2.40
N CYS A 205 -13.86 20.75 2.80
CA CYS A 205 -14.28 20.70 4.20
C CYS A 205 -13.54 19.58 4.97
N ARG A 206 -13.47 18.38 4.43
CA ARG A 206 -12.76 17.25 5.07
C ARG A 206 -11.26 17.43 5.19
N GLN A 207 -10.61 18.01 4.20
CA GLN A 207 -9.18 18.29 4.28
C GLN A 207 -8.89 19.33 5.38
N LEU A 208 -9.73 20.35 5.48
CA LEU A 208 -9.60 21.39 6.50
C LEU A 208 -9.97 20.88 7.90
N GLN A 209 -10.99 20.00 8.03
CA GLN A 209 -11.29 19.30 9.29
C GLN A 209 -10.10 18.50 9.81
N LYS A 210 -9.43 17.74 8.93
CA LYS A 210 -8.19 17.02 9.30
C LYS A 210 -7.10 17.97 9.78
N ALA A 211 -6.87 19.06 9.06
CA ALA A 211 -5.88 20.07 9.45
C ALA A 211 -6.18 20.66 10.83
N ALA A 212 -7.45 20.99 11.12
CA ALA A 212 -7.89 21.51 12.41
C ALA A 212 -7.64 20.51 13.55
N ILE A 213 -7.93 19.22 13.33
CA ILE A 213 -7.67 18.15 14.32
C ILE A 213 -6.19 17.97 14.57
N HIS A 214 -5.38 17.90 13.51
CA HIS A 214 -3.94 17.74 13.65
C HIS A 214 -3.33 18.95 14.37
N HIS A 215 -3.83 20.14 14.12
CA HIS A 215 -3.43 21.34 14.84
C HIS A 215 -3.81 21.27 16.33
N ALA A 216 -5.04 20.90 16.64
CA ALA A 216 -5.51 20.73 18.02
C ALA A 216 -4.80 19.61 18.78
N ALA A 217 -4.27 18.60 18.07
CA ALA A 217 -3.45 17.51 18.61
C ALA A 217 -1.94 17.85 18.65
N GLU A 218 -1.57 19.11 18.47
CA GLU A 218 -0.19 19.61 18.50
C GLU A 218 0.77 18.85 17.56
N ARG A 219 0.24 18.35 16.43
CA ARG A 219 1.08 17.69 15.42
C ARG A 219 2.05 18.68 14.78
N PRO A 220 3.17 18.18 14.19
CA PRO A 220 4.15 19.04 13.56
C PRO A 220 3.52 20.04 12.57
N PRO A 221 3.87 21.33 12.59
CA PRO A 221 3.30 22.35 11.70
C PRO A 221 3.42 22.02 10.22
N ALA A 222 4.43 21.22 9.83
CA ALA A 222 4.61 20.76 8.46
C ALA A 222 3.47 19.83 8.01
N GLU A 223 2.99 18.91 8.86
CA GLU A 223 1.88 18.02 8.56
C GLU A 223 0.56 18.80 8.39
N VAL A 224 0.29 19.73 9.31
CA VAL A 224 -0.87 20.64 9.21
C VAL A 224 -0.81 21.46 7.93
N GLY A 225 0.37 22.02 7.62
CA GLY A 225 0.60 22.80 6.40
C GLY A 225 0.38 22.01 5.12
N GLU A 226 0.78 20.73 5.10
CA GLU A 226 0.54 19.84 3.96
C GLU A 226 -0.95 19.57 3.74
N MET A 227 -1.72 19.32 4.81
CA MET A 227 -3.17 19.11 4.71
C MET A 227 -3.91 20.35 4.18
N LEU A 228 -3.52 21.54 4.66
CA LEU A 228 -4.05 22.80 4.13
C LEU A 228 -3.70 22.96 2.65
N ALA A 229 -2.47 22.65 2.26
CA ALA A 229 -2.03 22.74 0.87
C ALA A 229 -2.77 21.74 -0.04
N VAL A 230 -3.13 20.55 0.44
CA VAL A 230 -3.96 19.58 -0.29
C VAL A 230 -5.34 20.16 -0.59
N GLY A 231 -6.00 20.77 0.39
CA GLY A 231 -7.29 21.43 0.23
C GLY A 231 -7.23 22.57 -0.78
N VAL A 232 -6.26 23.47 -0.63
CA VAL A 232 -6.06 24.63 -1.52
C VAL A 232 -5.72 24.18 -2.97
N ALA A 233 -4.86 23.18 -3.16
CA ALA A 233 -4.57 22.62 -4.47
C ALA A 233 -5.81 21.97 -5.10
N GLY A 234 -6.65 21.33 -4.29
CA GLY A 234 -7.95 20.80 -4.71
C GLY A 234 -8.84 21.88 -5.28
N LEU A 235 -9.01 22.99 -4.54
CA LEU A 235 -9.80 24.13 -4.97
C LEU A 235 -9.29 24.72 -6.28
N MET A 236 -7.98 24.94 -6.41
CA MET A 236 -7.38 25.42 -7.67
C MET A 236 -7.69 24.52 -8.86
N ARG A 237 -7.59 23.19 -8.69
CA ARG A 237 -7.93 22.23 -9.74
C ARG A 237 -9.40 22.32 -10.14
N THR A 238 -10.29 22.50 -9.16
CA THR A 238 -11.72 22.67 -9.39
C THR A 238 -12.04 23.98 -10.13
N TYR A 239 -11.23 25.01 -9.91
CA TYR A 239 -11.25 26.25 -10.72
C TYR A 239 -10.69 26.07 -12.13
N GLY A 240 -10.23 24.86 -12.50
CA GLY A 240 -9.57 24.61 -13.79
C GLY A 240 -8.16 25.17 -13.86
N TRP A 241 -7.57 25.59 -12.73
CA TRP A 241 -6.19 26.09 -12.75
C TRP A 241 -5.20 24.96 -12.97
N LYS A 242 -4.20 25.25 -13.75
CA LYS A 242 -3.13 24.31 -14.10
C LYS A 242 -1.78 24.85 -13.65
N GLY A 243 -0.87 23.94 -13.36
CA GLY A 243 0.52 24.28 -13.06
C GLY A 243 1.31 24.70 -14.31
N SER A 244 2.57 25.08 -14.11
CA SER A 244 3.47 25.59 -15.16
C SER A 244 3.67 24.66 -16.36
N ASN A 245 3.33 23.37 -16.24
CA ASN A 245 3.47 22.38 -17.32
C ASN A 245 2.11 21.85 -17.81
N ASP A 246 1.05 22.65 -17.68
CA ASP A 246 -0.34 22.27 -18.03
C ASP A 246 -0.86 21.04 -17.26
N ARG A 247 -0.16 20.64 -16.20
CA ARG A 247 -0.52 19.51 -15.33
C ARG A 247 -1.37 19.94 -14.14
N PRO A 248 -2.16 19.03 -13.55
CA PRO A 248 -2.88 19.31 -12.32
C PRO A 248 -1.95 19.82 -11.20
N ILE A 249 -2.40 20.82 -10.45
CA ILE A 249 -1.62 21.42 -9.37
C ILE A 249 -1.48 20.40 -8.22
N ALA A 250 -0.25 20.05 -7.88
CA ALA A 250 0.06 19.22 -6.70
C ALA A 250 0.07 20.07 -5.41
N ALA A 251 -0.19 19.46 -4.26
CA ALA A 251 -0.26 20.14 -2.98
C ALA A 251 1.01 20.97 -2.66
N HIS A 252 2.18 20.38 -2.90
CA HIS A 252 3.47 21.05 -2.65
C HIS A 252 3.71 22.30 -3.52
N ASN A 253 2.98 22.46 -4.63
CA ASN A 253 3.05 23.62 -5.52
C ASN A 253 1.94 24.65 -5.27
N ALA A 254 0.98 24.37 -4.37
CA ALA A 254 -0.19 25.21 -4.18
C ALA A 254 0.19 26.66 -3.84
N TRP A 255 1.03 26.85 -2.85
CA TRP A 255 1.43 28.19 -2.40
C TRP A 255 2.23 28.95 -3.44
N ALA A 256 3.11 28.28 -4.19
CA ALA A 256 3.88 28.89 -5.27
C ALA A 256 2.96 29.28 -6.45
N THR A 257 1.94 28.46 -6.74
CA THR A 257 0.96 28.77 -7.80
C THR A 257 0.09 29.98 -7.44
N LEU A 258 -0.33 30.11 -6.17
CA LEU A 258 -1.01 31.32 -5.69
C LEU A 258 -0.12 32.56 -5.83
N ALA A 259 1.13 32.47 -5.36
CA ALA A 259 2.08 33.58 -5.42
C ALA A 259 2.39 34.02 -6.85
N TYR A 260 2.37 33.12 -7.81
CA TYR A 260 2.58 33.45 -9.23
C TYR A 260 1.42 34.29 -9.79
N ARG A 261 0.18 34.10 -9.32
CA ARG A 261 -0.99 34.87 -9.74
C ARG A 261 -1.08 36.23 -9.03
N ASP A 262 -0.91 36.24 -7.73
CA ASP A 262 -0.85 37.45 -6.88
C ASP A 262 0.12 37.14 -5.73
N PRO A 263 1.26 37.87 -5.62
CA PRO A 263 2.23 37.69 -4.53
C PRO A 263 1.64 37.85 -3.13
N ALA A 264 0.53 38.56 -2.98
CA ALA A 264 -0.16 38.76 -1.70
C ALA A 264 -1.15 37.65 -1.37
N LEU A 265 -1.63 36.89 -2.37
CA LEU A 265 -2.69 35.88 -2.23
C LEU A 265 -2.33 34.76 -1.25
N PRO A 266 -1.13 34.17 -1.24
CA PRO A 266 -0.76 33.15 -0.27
C PRO A 266 -0.89 33.62 1.18
N ARG A 267 -0.57 34.88 1.44
CA ARG A 267 -0.65 35.49 2.76
C ARG A 267 -2.11 35.66 3.19
N LYS A 268 -2.97 36.14 2.29
CA LYS A 268 -4.42 36.30 2.53
C LYS A 268 -5.08 34.96 2.81
N VAL A 269 -4.85 33.96 1.95
CA VAL A 269 -5.41 32.60 2.11
C VAL A 269 -4.93 31.93 3.40
N ARG A 270 -3.64 31.99 3.72
CA ARG A 270 -3.11 31.43 4.98
C ARG A 270 -3.69 32.11 6.21
N ARG A 271 -3.90 33.42 6.17
CA ARG A 271 -4.52 34.16 7.26
C ARG A 271 -5.96 33.67 7.47
N LEU A 272 -6.74 33.58 6.40
CA LEU A 272 -8.11 33.10 6.44
C LEU A 272 -8.20 31.67 7.00
N LEU A 273 -7.36 30.77 6.51
CA LEU A 273 -7.29 29.39 7.00
C LEU A 273 -6.89 29.30 8.48
N ARG A 274 -5.94 30.13 8.91
CA ARG A 274 -5.53 30.19 10.31
C ARG A 274 -6.71 30.67 11.19
N ASP A 275 -7.33 31.76 10.81
CA ASP A 275 -8.32 32.46 11.65
C ASP A 275 -9.65 31.66 11.72
N HIS A 276 -10.09 31.04 10.64
CA HIS A 276 -11.36 30.32 10.58
C HIS A 276 -11.24 28.80 10.82
N ILE A 277 -10.13 28.18 10.45
CA ILE A 277 -9.99 26.71 10.48
C ILE A 277 -9.15 26.26 11.69
N LEU A 278 -7.99 26.87 11.92
CA LEU A 278 -7.09 26.43 12.99
C LEU A 278 -7.46 27.06 14.34
N ALA A 279 -7.83 28.32 14.36
CA ALA A 279 -8.25 29.05 15.56
C ALA A 279 -9.76 29.13 15.74
N GLY A 280 -10.56 28.87 14.68
CA GLY A 280 -12.00 28.92 14.67
C GLY A 280 -12.68 27.56 14.46
N ASP A 281 -13.98 27.56 14.42
CA ASP A 281 -14.83 26.37 14.29
C ASP A 281 -15.54 26.26 12.92
N ALA A 282 -15.08 26.99 11.90
CA ALA A 282 -15.76 27.08 10.60
C ALA A 282 -16.01 25.73 9.91
N VAL A 283 -15.17 24.74 10.16
CA VAL A 283 -15.32 23.41 9.56
C VAL A 283 -16.31 22.48 10.29
N TRP A 284 -16.87 22.92 11.42
CA TRP A 284 -17.73 22.09 12.26
C TRP A 284 -19.21 22.44 12.19
N GLU A 285 -19.54 23.64 11.69
CA GLU A 285 -20.90 24.15 11.56
C GLU A 285 -21.15 24.65 10.13
N GLU A 286 -22.31 24.30 9.56
CA GLU A 286 -22.59 24.61 8.16
C GLU A 286 -22.68 26.12 7.89
N ALA A 287 -23.28 26.89 8.82
CA ALA A 287 -23.42 28.35 8.65
C ALA A 287 -22.06 29.05 8.64
N THR A 288 -21.17 28.69 9.57
CA THR A 288 -19.80 29.24 9.65
C THR A 288 -18.92 28.76 8.49
N TRP A 289 -19.15 27.53 8.01
CA TRP A 289 -18.52 27.01 6.81
C TRP A 289 -18.89 27.82 5.57
N LEU A 290 -20.17 28.14 5.38
CA LEU A 290 -20.63 28.90 4.23
C LEU A 290 -20.05 30.32 4.23
N ALA A 291 -20.01 30.98 5.38
CA ALA A 291 -19.39 32.30 5.51
C ALA A 291 -17.89 32.28 5.20
N PHE A 292 -17.14 31.32 5.75
CA PHE A 292 -15.75 31.10 5.43
C PHE A 292 -15.53 30.84 3.93
N LEU A 293 -16.40 30.03 3.34
CA LEU A 293 -16.30 29.68 1.93
C LEU A 293 -16.52 30.89 1.02
N GLU A 294 -17.47 31.75 1.33
CA GLU A 294 -17.71 32.98 0.60
C GLU A 294 -16.45 33.88 0.59
N GLU A 295 -15.82 34.07 1.76
CA GLU A 295 -14.58 34.82 1.86
C GLU A 295 -13.43 34.15 1.07
N LEU A 296 -13.29 32.82 1.17
CA LEU A 296 -12.24 32.08 0.45
C LEU A 296 -12.43 32.20 -1.06
N LEU A 297 -13.64 31.98 -1.56
CA LEU A 297 -13.91 32.06 -3.00
C LEU A 297 -13.75 33.50 -3.54
N SER A 298 -14.05 34.52 -2.74
CA SER A 298 -13.80 35.92 -3.12
C SER A 298 -12.31 36.19 -3.38
N LEU A 299 -11.42 35.55 -2.63
CA LEU A 299 -9.97 35.66 -2.84
C LEU A 299 -9.51 34.97 -4.15
N PHE A 300 -10.19 33.93 -4.58
CA PHE A 300 -9.88 33.20 -5.80
C PHE A 300 -10.44 33.89 -7.05
N GLY A 301 -11.42 34.75 -6.89
CA GLY A 301 -12.10 35.47 -7.97
C GLY A 301 -13.16 34.63 -8.70
N PRO A 302 -13.71 35.15 -9.82
CA PRO A 302 -14.76 34.47 -10.54
C PRO A 302 -14.26 33.21 -11.23
N TYR A 303 -15.14 32.22 -11.35
CA TYR A 303 -14.92 30.96 -12.07
C TYR A 303 -15.87 30.83 -13.27
N SER A 304 -15.55 29.94 -14.19
CA SER A 304 -16.38 29.70 -15.38
C SER A 304 -17.69 28.99 -15.00
N GLU A 305 -18.76 29.24 -15.76
CA GLU A 305 -20.05 28.55 -15.55
C GLU A 305 -19.90 27.02 -15.54
N GLY A 306 -19.03 26.46 -16.37
CA GLY A 306 -18.75 25.00 -16.39
C GLY A 306 -18.07 24.47 -15.13
N ALA A 307 -17.54 25.31 -14.25
CA ALA A 307 -16.93 24.91 -12.97
C ALA A 307 -17.89 24.98 -11.78
N THR A 308 -19.08 25.56 -11.95
CA THR A 308 -20.04 25.82 -10.86
C THR A 308 -20.41 24.56 -10.08
N GLU A 309 -20.84 23.51 -10.78
CA GLU A 309 -21.22 22.24 -10.17
C GLU A 309 -20.03 21.54 -9.47
N ALA A 310 -18.88 21.56 -10.10
CA ALA A 310 -17.67 20.97 -9.53
C ALA A 310 -17.20 21.70 -8.27
N ILE A 311 -17.28 23.03 -8.23
CA ILE A 311 -16.96 23.84 -7.05
C ILE A 311 -17.97 23.59 -5.94
N ALA A 312 -19.27 23.60 -6.24
CA ALA A 312 -20.33 23.32 -5.26
C ALA A 312 -20.13 21.92 -4.64
N MET A 313 -19.82 20.91 -5.46
CA MET A 313 -19.56 19.55 -4.99
C MET A 313 -18.28 19.48 -4.13
N PHE A 314 -17.17 20.10 -4.58
CA PHE A 314 -15.88 20.06 -3.87
C PHE A 314 -15.91 20.84 -2.55
N CYS A 315 -16.65 21.94 -2.51
CA CYS A 315 -16.77 22.84 -1.36
C CYS A 315 -17.93 22.50 -0.42
N GLY A 316 -18.70 21.44 -0.72
CA GLY A 316 -19.84 21.02 0.11
C GLY A 316 -19.45 20.79 1.57
N PHE A 317 -20.34 21.19 2.48
CA PHE A 317 -20.20 20.94 3.91
C PHE A 317 -20.30 19.44 4.21
N VAL A 318 -19.52 18.97 5.17
CA VAL A 318 -19.57 17.60 5.67
C VAL A 318 -19.81 17.64 7.16
N ALA A 319 -21.04 17.32 7.56
CA ALA A 319 -21.40 17.18 8.97
C ALA A 319 -20.68 15.96 9.56
N GLU A 320 -19.66 16.21 10.37
CA GLU A 320 -18.95 15.17 11.12
C GLU A 320 -18.64 15.70 12.52
N GLN A 321 -18.77 14.84 13.53
CA GLN A 321 -18.45 15.25 14.88
C GLN A 321 -16.93 15.31 15.09
N LYS A 322 -16.45 16.37 15.74
CA LYS A 322 -15.03 16.57 16.09
C LYS A 322 -14.45 15.36 16.83
N ALA A 323 -15.26 14.73 17.69
CA ALA A 323 -14.88 13.52 18.43
C ALA A 323 -14.64 12.28 17.55
N ASP A 324 -15.37 12.14 16.44
CA ASP A 324 -15.22 11.00 15.52
C ASP A 324 -13.97 11.13 14.65
N LEU A 325 -13.50 12.34 14.40
CA LEU A 325 -12.27 12.61 13.66
C LEU A 325 -11.03 12.58 14.55
N ALA A 326 -11.17 12.95 15.82
CA ALA A 326 -10.07 12.99 16.79
C ALA A 326 -9.64 11.60 17.27
N ASN A 327 -10.48 10.57 17.05
CA ASN A 327 -10.15 9.18 17.42
C ASN A 327 -9.92 8.33 16.15
N PRO A 328 -8.69 8.31 15.60
CA PRO A 328 -8.35 7.53 14.41
C PRO A 328 -8.57 6.01 14.62
N GLU A 329 -8.55 5.52 15.86
CA GLU A 329 -8.81 4.12 16.16
C GLU A 329 -10.28 3.73 15.92
N ARG A 330 -11.24 4.61 16.14
CA ARG A 330 -12.66 4.39 15.80
C ARG A 330 -12.96 4.38 14.30
N ARG A 331 -12.07 4.93 13.48
CA ARG A 331 -12.21 4.98 12.01
C ARG A 331 -11.30 4.02 11.27
N SER A 332 -10.31 3.46 11.93
CA SER A 332 -9.45 2.43 11.34
C SER A 332 -10.21 1.11 11.28
N THR A 333 -10.97 0.95 10.23
CA THR A 333 -11.51 -0.36 9.83
C THR A 333 -10.41 -1.30 9.32
N LYS A 334 -9.17 -1.00 9.64
CA LYS A 334 -8.00 -1.86 9.43
C LYS A 334 -7.91 -2.97 10.46
N GLN A 335 -8.80 -2.99 11.43
CA GLN A 335 -8.91 -4.04 12.43
C GLN A 335 -10.37 -4.48 12.58
N VAL A 336 -10.56 -5.77 12.73
CA VAL A 336 -11.84 -6.39 13.04
C VAL A 336 -11.69 -7.16 14.33
N GLN A 337 -12.54 -6.85 15.31
CA GLN A 337 -12.63 -7.58 16.55
C GLN A 337 -13.70 -8.69 16.41
N LEU A 338 -13.30 -9.93 16.55
CA LEU A 338 -14.17 -11.11 16.49
C LEU A 338 -14.00 -11.93 17.78
N GLY A 339 -14.84 -11.64 18.76
CA GLY A 339 -14.64 -12.13 20.12
C GLY A 339 -13.37 -11.54 20.75
N ASP A 340 -12.47 -12.39 21.21
CA ASP A 340 -11.15 -12.02 21.75
C ASP A 340 -10.05 -11.90 20.67
N THR A 341 -10.38 -12.21 19.41
CA THR A 341 -9.43 -12.20 18.31
C THR A 341 -9.49 -10.87 17.56
N THR A 342 -8.34 -10.20 17.45
CA THR A 342 -8.17 -8.99 16.63
C THR A 342 -7.49 -9.35 15.32
N LEU A 343 -8.19 -9.20 14.21
CA LEU A 343 -7.64 -9.35 12.86
C LEU A 343 -7.25 -7.99 12.30
N ARG A 344 -6.00 -7.84 11.86
CA ARG A 344 -5.54 -6.66 11.11
C ARG A 344 -5.79 -6.85 9.63
N LEU A 345 -6.34 -5.83 8.98
CA LEU A 345 -6.70 -5.86 7.57
C LEU A 345 -5.76 -4.97 6.76
N GLY A 346 -5.29 -5.45 5.61
CA GLY A 346 -4.43 -4.64 4.75
C GLY A 346 -4.11 -5.22 3.39
N SER A 347 -3.34 -4.49 2.61
CA SER A 347 -2.77 -5.04 1.38
C SER A 347 -1.56 -5.93 1.69
N ILE A 348 -1.20 -6.80 0.75
CA ILE A 348 0.03 -7.61 0.84
C ILE A 348 1.27 -6.71 1.04
N HIS A 349 1.30 -5.53 0.44
CA HIS A 349 2.37 -4.54 0.66
C HIS A 349 2.51 -4.11 2.12
N SER A 350 1.42 -4.09 2.88
CA SER A 350 1.45 -3.67 4.30
C SER A 350 2.13 -4.67 5.23
N VAL A 351 2.32 -5.91 4.79
CA VAL A 351 3.03 -6.96 5.53
C VAL A 351 4.42 -7.25 5.00
N LYS A 352 4.84 -6.63 3.89
CA LYS A 352 6.21 -6.73 3.40
C LYS A 352 7.20 -6.25 4.47
N GLY A 353 8.30 -6.98 4.64
CA GLY A 353 9.30 -6.72 5.70
C GLY A 353 8.86 -7.12 7.11
N LYS A 354 7.58 -7.48 7.33
CA LYS A 354 7.08 -7.92 8.64
C LYS A 354 7.21 -9.42 8.84
N THR A 355 7.13 -9.82 10.10
CA THR A 355 6.93 -11.20 10.53
C THR A 355 5.72 -11.20 11.44
N VAL A 356 4.71 -12.02 11.11
CA VAL A 356 3.42 -12.06 11.80
C VAL A 356 3.16 -13.46 12.36
N ASP A 357 2.27 -13.61 13.33
CA ASP A 357 2.00 -14.93 13.91
C ASP A 357 1.07 -15.75 13.01
N GLY A 358 0.05 -15.10 12.43
CA GLY A 358 -0.87 -15.72 11.49
C GLY A 358 -1.25 -14.80 10.34
N ILE A 359 -1.52 -15.39 9.17
CA ILE A 359 -1.98 -14.65 8.00
C ILE A 359 -3.07 -15.41 7.27
N LEU A 360 -4.10 -14.70 6.85
CA LEU A 360 -5.07 -15.13 5.86
C LEU A 360 -4.86 -14.33 4.58
N VAL A 361 -4.55 -15.00 3.49
CA VAL A 361 -4.54 -14.41 2.16
C VAL A 361 -5.89 -14.66 1.52
N VAL A 362 -6.63 -13.61 1.24
CA VAL A 362 -7.94 -13.71 0.60
C VAL A 362 -7.84 -13.45 -0.89
N GLU A 363 -8.59 -14.23 -1.66
CA GLU A 363 -8.65 -14.10 -3.11
C GLU A 363 -9.07 -12.70 -3.53
N SER A 364 -8.35 -12.09 -4.45
CA SER A 364 -8.62 -10.74 -4.93
C SER A 364 -8.09 -10.49 -6.34
N GLU A 365 -8.59 -9.43 -6.97
CA GLU A 365 -8.17 -9.04 -8.30
C GLU A 365 -6.79 -8.36 -8.27
N VAL A 366 -5.91 -8.72 -9.20
CA VAL A 366 -4.66 -8.02 -9.50
C VAL A 366 -4.78 -7.36 -10.86
N TRP A 367 -4.32 -6.13 -10.93
CA TRP A 367 -4.34 -5.35 -12.16
C TRP A 367 -2.96 -4.73 -12.40
N LYS A 368 -2.47 -4.82 -13.63
CA LYS A 368 -1.25 -4.15 -14.06
C LYS A 368 -1.66 -2.96 -14.93
N GLY A 369 -1.35 -1.76 -14.45
CA GLY A 369 -1.65 -0.48 -15.10
C GLY A 369 -0.75 -0.23 -16.30
N SER A 370 -0.83 -1.08 -17.30
CA SER A 370 -0.17 -0.88 -18.60
C SER A 370 -1.21 -0.64 -19.68
N ALA A 371 -0.77 -0.26 -20.87
CA ALA A 371 -1.63 -0.07 -22.06
C ALA A 371 -2.48 -1.31 -22.40
N ALA A 372 -2.16 -2.49 -21.85
CA ALA A 372 -2.85 -3.75 -22.10
C ALA A 372 -4.04 -4.03 -21.16
N ASN A 373 -4.25 -3.24 -20.11
CA ASN A 373 -5.36 -3.44 -19.15
C ASN A 373 -5.47 -4.88 -18.59
N GLU A 374 -4.34 -5.53 -18.35
CA GLU A 374 -4.30 -6.91 -17.89
C GLU A 374 -4.76 -7.04 -16.45
N GLN A 375 -5.65 -8.00 -16.19
CA GLN A 375 -6.16 -8.33 -14.86
C GLN A 375 -6.27 -9.82 -14.66
N CYS A 376 -6.08 -10.31 -13.43
CA CYS A 376 -6.33 -11.69 -13.03
C CYS A 376 -6.80 -11.75 -11.58
N ILE A 377 -7.31 -12.91 -11.18
CA ILE A 377 -7.59 -13.22 -9.77
C ILE A 377 -6.38 -13.96 -9.21
N ASP A 378 -5.80 -13.44 -8.13
CA ASP A 378 -4.51 -13.87 -7.62
C ASP A 378 -4.45 -15.35 -7.23
N LEU A 379 -5.25 -15.81 -6.27
CA LEU A 379 -5.17 -17.18 -5.79
C LEU A 379 -5.60 -18.21 -6.85
N THR A 380 -6.67 -17.95 -7.60
CA THR A 380 -7.10 -18.80 -8.71
C THR A 380 -5.99 -18.98 -9.75
N THR A 381 -5.23 -17.92 -10.03
CA THR A 381 -4.15 -17.94 -11.01
C THR A 381 -2.89 -18.66 -10.48
N VAL A 382 -2.58 -18.51 -9.21
CA VAL A 382 -1.28 -18.90 -8.64
C VAL A 382 -1.29 -20.29 -8.02
N LEU A 383 -2.38 -20.67 -7.34
CA LEU A 383 -2.44 -21.92 -6.58
C LEU A 383 -2.35 -23.21 -7.42
N PRO A 384 -2.83 -23.29 -8.67
CA PRO A 384 -2.64 -24.49 -9.48
C PRO A 384 -1.17 -24.91 -9.59
N ARG A 385 -0.26 -23.96 -9.75
CA ARG A 385 1.19 -24.26 -9.76
C ARG A 385 1.71 -24.62 -8.37
N ALA A 386 1.29 -23.91 -7.35
CA ALA A 386 1.72 -24.19 -5.97
C ALA A 386 1.34 -25.59 -5.50
N PHE A 387 0.20 -26.10 -5.97
CA PHE A 387 -0.27 -27.45 -5.66
C PHE A 387 0.16 -28.53 -6.68
N GLY A 388 0.95 -28.17 -7.70
CA GLY A 388 1.46 -29.10 -8.69
C GLY A 388 0.42 -29.56 -9.73
N VAL A 389 -0.67 -28.79 -9.92
CA VAL A 389 -1.67 -29.04 -10.95
C VAL A 389 -1.19 -28.60 -12.33
N THR A 390 -0.29 -27.60 -12.38
CA THR A 390 0.33 -27.09 -13.60
C THR A 390 1.78 -26.66 -13.34
N ASP A 391 2.63 -26.74 -14.37
CA ASP A 391 4.01 -26.26 -14.35
C ASP A 391 4.21 -24.99 -15.18
N GLN A 392 3.12 -24.39 -15.68
CA GLN A 392 3.19 -23.22 -16.54
C GLN A 392 3.87 -22.03 -15.81
N PRO A 393 4.84 -21.36 -16.45
CA PRO A 393 5.50 -20.22 -15.87
C PRO A 393 4.55 -19.03 -15.76
N PHE A 394 4.71 -18.21 -14.73
CA PHE A 394 3.96 -16.96 -14.59
C PHE A 394 4.54 -15.88 -15.51
N THR A 395 3.65 -15.18 -16.22
CA THR A 395 3.99 -14.05 -17.09
C THR A 395 3.00 -12.91 -16.91
N GLY A 396 3.36 -11.70 -17.32
CA GLY A 396 2.47 -10.53 -17.28
C GLY A 396 1.89 -10.27 -15.87
N VAL A 397 0.59 -10.08 -15.79
CA VAL A 397 -0.12 -9.83 -14.52
C VAL A 397 -0.08 -11.05 -13.57
N ALA A 398 -0.01 -12.28 -14.11
CA ALA A 398 0.11 -13.50 -13.30
C ALA A 398 1.43 -13.54 -12.53
N LEU A 399 2.52 -12.99 -13.07
CA LEU A 399 3.79 -12.84 -12.37
C LEU A 399 3.66 -11.88 -11.17
N THR A 400 2.94 -10.77 -11.35
CA THR A 400 2.64 -9.84 -10.26
C THR A 400 1.80 -10.51 -9.17
N ALA A 401 0.75 -11.25 -9.55
CA ALA A 401 -0.07 -12.01 -8.62
C ALA A 401 0.76 -13.04 -7.83
N ALA A 402 1.60 -13.80 -8.51
CA ALA A 402 2.46 -14.80 -7.89
C ALA A 402 3.48 -14.18 -6.92
N THR A 403 4.08 -13.06 -7.29
CA THR A 403 4.98 -12.31 -6.39
C THR A 403 4.23 -11.82 -5.13
N ASN A 404 3.03 -11.27 -5.29
CA ASN A 404 2.19 -10.85 -4.16
C ASN A 404 1.91 -12.02 -3.22
N VAL A 405 1.44 -13.15 -3.76
CA VAL A 405 1.11 -14.35 -2.98
C VAL A 405 2.37 -14.89 -2.29
N PHE A 406 3.51 -14.97 -2.99
CA PHE A 406 4.79 -15.40 -2.41
C PHE A 406 5.20 -14.53 -1.23
N VAL A 407 5.12 -13.20 -1.37
CA VAL A 407 5.41 -12.28 -0.26
C VAL A 407 4.48 -12.55 0.91
N ALA A 408 3.19 -12.72 0.70
CA ALA A 408 2.23 -12.94 1.78
C ALA A 408 2.47 -14.26 2.52
N VAL A 409 2.61 -15.38 1.79
CA VAL A 409 2.75 -16.71 2.40
C VAL A 409 4.07 -16.91 3.14
N THR A 410 5.09 -16.07 2.86
CA THR A 410 6.36 -16.09 3.58
C THR A 410 6.37 -15.22 4.84
N ARG A 411 5.26 -14.58 5.23
CA ARG A 411 5.19 -13.71 6.41
C ARG A 411 4.85 -14.41 7.72
N PRO A 412 3.94 -15.43 7.76
CA PRO A 412 3.50 -16.01 9.02
C PRO A 412 4.57 -16.91 9.64
N ARG A 413 4.52 -17.00 10.96
CA ARG A 413 5.34 -17.94 11.74
C ARG A 413 4.66 -19.28 11.92
N GLU A 414 3.34 -19.26 12.16
CA GLU A 414 2.62 -20.41 12.72
C GLU A 414 1.34 -20.75 11.94
N LEU A 415 0.54 -19.76 11.54
CA LEU A 415 -0.74 -20.00 10.87
C LEU A 415 -0.78 -19.36 9.49
N LEU A 416 -0.82 -20.20 8.45
CA LEU A 416 -1.02 -19.78 7.06
C LEU A 416 -2.41 -20.21 6.60
N ALA A 417 -3.24 -19.25 6.22
CA ALA A 417 -4.56 -19.51 5.69
C ALA A 417 -4.73 -18.87 4.30
N LEU A 418 -5.49 -19.56 3.45
CA LEU A 418 -5.92 -19.09 2.13
C LEU A 418 -7.44 -19.13 2.05
N ALA A 419 -8.07 -18.15 1.43
CA ALA A 419 -9.50 -18.21 1.13
C ALA A 419 -9.73 -18.13 -0.38
N LEU A 420 -10.37 -19.15 -0.94
CA LEU A 420 -10.56 -19.37 -2.38
C LEU A 420 -12.03 -19.68 -2.68
N ARG A 421 -12.54 -19.19 -3.81
CA ARG A 421 -13.87 -19.58 -4.28
C ARG A 421 -13.96 -21.07 -4.52
N LYS A 422 -15.03 -21.70 -4.01
CA LYS A 422 -15.26 -23.15 -4.13
C LYS A 422 -15.35 -23.60 -5.60
N SER A 423 -15.92 -22.77 -6.49
CA SER A 423 -16.00 -23.05 -7.93
C SER A 423 -14.61 -23.23 -8.58
N GLU A 424 -13.60 -22.55 -8.09
CA GLU A 424 -12.23 -22.58 -8.61
C GLU A 424 -11.33 -23.60 -7.91
N ALA A 425 -11.80 -24.18 -6.81
CA ALA A 425 -10.97 -25.02 -5.94
C ALA A 425 -11.01 -26.52 -6.31
N ALA A 426 -11.87 -26.95 -7.21
CA ALA A 426 -12.11 -28.39 -7.49
C ALA A 426 -10.83 -29.18 -7.76
N ALA A 427 -9.93 -28.65 -8.60
CA ALA A 427 -8.66 -29.28 -8.95
C ALA A 427 -7.61 -29.19 -7.82
N LEU A 428 -7.80 -28.34 -6.83
CA LEU A 428 -6.83 -28.05 -5.76
C LEU A 428 -7.11 -28.86 -4.49
N VAL A 429 -8.36 -29.29 -4.27
CA VAL A 429 -8.80 -29.95 -3.03
C VAL A 429 -8.01 -31.24 -2.73
N GLY A 430 -7.82 -32.11 -3.73
CA GLY A 430 -7.03 -33.33 -3.59
C GLY A 430 -5.57 -33.03 -3.23
N PRO A 431 -4.84 -32.32 -4.10
CA PRO A 431 -3.44 -31.94 -3.84
C PRO A 431 -3.23 -31.18 -2.53
N ALA A 432 -4.18 -30.31 -2.13
CA ALA A 432 -4.08 -29.60 -0.86
C ALA A 432 -4.15 -30.56 0.34
N ARG A 433 -5.08 -31.53 0.33
CA ARG A 433 -5.19 -32.57 1.38
C ARG A 433 -3.92 -33.41 1.47
N GLU A 434 -3.42 -33.88 0.33
CA GLU A 434 -2.18 -34.66 0.25
C GLU A 434 -0.98 -33.92 0.82
N GLN A 435 -0.95 -32.59 0.67
CA GLN A 435 0.06 -31.73 1.24
C GLN A 435 -0.22 -31.30 2.70
N GLY A 436 -1.23 -31.87 3.35
CA GLY A 436 -1.54 -31.61 4.76
C GLY A 436 -2.28 -30.30 5.05
N TRP A 437 -2.99 -29.73 4.08
CA TRP A 437 -3.87 -28.58 4.33
C TRP A 437 -5.19 -29.01 4.96
N LYS A 438 -5.59 -28.30 6.04
CA LYS A 438 -6.96 -28.40 6.58
C LYS A 438 -7.91 -27.66 5.64
N LEU A 439 -8.97 -28.33 5.20
CA LEU A 439 -9.98 -27.72 4.34
C LEU A 439 -11.22 -27.37 5.16
N VAL A 440 -11.68 -26.14 5.04
CA VAL A 440 -12.89 -25.62 5.68
C VAL A 440 -13.86 -25.17 4.59
N ASP A 441 -14.88 -25.97 4.32
CA ASP A 441 -15.92 -25.70 3.31
C ASP A 441 -17.06 -24.89 3.96
N LEU A 442 -17.07 -23.57 3.73
CA LEU A 442 -18.08 -22.68 4.29
C LEU A 442 -19.43 -22.81 3.55
N VAL A 443 -19.40 -23.24 2.29
CA VAL A 443 -20.62 -23.45 1.49
C VAL A 443 -21.41 -24.69 1.97
N ALA A 444 -20.71 -25.71 2.46
CA ALA A 444 -21.33 -26.92 3.00
C ALA A 444 -21.84 -26.72 4.44
N ARG A 445 -21.44 -25.65 5.12
CA ARG A 445 -21.85 -25.32 6.50
C ARG A 445 -23.03 -24.35 6.55
N ALA A 446 -23.35 -23.68 5.44
CA ALA A 446 -24.48 -22.76 5.30
C ALA A 446 -25.76 -23.52 4.93
#